data_38b9147f80dfb062239e6933e879dc47
#
_entry.id   38b9147f80dfb062239e6933e879dc47
#
_cell.length_a   1.000
_cell.length_b   1.000
_cell.length_c   1.000
_cell.angle_alpha   90.00
_cell.angle_beta   90.00
_cell.angle_gamma   90.00
#
_symmetry.space_group_name_H-M   'P 1'
#
loop_
_entity.id
_entity.type
_entity.pdbx_description
1 polymer ?
#
loop_
_entity_poly.entity_id
_entity_poly.type
_entity_poly.pdbx_seq_one_letter_code
_entity_poly.pdbx_strand_id
1 'polypeptide(L)'
;MLNWFPYIPERIQEAIFPLNRWLHIVCTALLVGGTLFYEFIIPKAIEDLKEETQLAVLGRVRWFFRQVVILCALTLVVTGSVSAFQQWRLYTGIFFETRWWIFLHMALGVFALLVGVVAMVRTRAPRTPLTWLRVNFVILLIVIFVSAVSRHMRMMVRNNAEQLQIPAGEPGPNPSP
;
A
#
# COMPACT_ATOMS: atom_id res chain seq x y z
N MET A 1 -9.89 9.91 28.40
CA MET A 1 -9.57 9.38 27.06
C MET A 1 -8.09 9.07 27.02
N LEU A 2 -7.73 7.84 26.75
CA LEU A 2 -6.40 7.25 26.97
C LEU A 2 -5.30 7.91 26.12
N ASN A 3 -4.51 8.78 26.73
CA ASN A 3 -3.23 9.25 26.21
C ASN A 3 -2.16 8.16 26.35
N TRP A 4 -2.33 7.06 25.61
CA TRP A 4 -1.44 5.89 25.71
C TRP A 4 -0.17 5.99 24.87
N PHE A 5 0.01 7.06 24.10
CA PHE A 5 1.30 7.32 23.47
C PHE A 5 2.07 8.35 24.28
N PRO A 6 3.28 8.01 24.75
CA PRO A 6 4.17 9.01 25.30
C PRO A 6 4.32 10.12 24.25
N TYR A 7 4.39 11.34 24.72
CA TYR A 7 4.59 12.53 23.91
C TYR A 7 5.82 12.32 23.02
N ILE A 8 5.57 11.95 21.76
CA ILE A 8 6.64 11.86 20.74
C ILE A 8 6.89 13.31 20.32
N PRO A 9 8.12 13.84 20.50
CA PRO A 9 8.45 15.19 20.07
C PRO A 9 8.07 15.42 18.62
N GLU A 10 7.54 16.59 18.29
CA GLU A 10 7.07 16.92 16.92
C GLU A 10 8.13 16.63 15.85
N ARG A 11 9.40 16.96 16.12
CA ARG A 11 10.52 16.67 15.23
C ARG A 11 10.67 15.18 14.88
N ILE A 12 10.38 14.30 15.83
CA ILE A 12 10.43 12.84 15.60
C ILE A 12 9.22 12.40 14.77
N GLN A 13 8.05 12.98 15.01
CA GLN A 13 6.86 12.72 14.21
C GLN A 13 7.07 13.12 12.74
N GLU A 14 7.65 14.30 12.51
CA GLU A 14 7.98 14.80 11.15
C GLU A 14 8.90 13.87 10.38
N ALA A 15 9.80 13.16 11.04
CA ALA A 15 10.71 12.21 10.39
C ALA A 15 10.08 10.81 10.20
N ILE A 16 9.35 10.32 11.20
CA ILE A 16 8.77 8.97 11.18
C ILE A 16 7.67 8.84 10.12
N PHE A 17 6.84 9.86 9.92
CA PHE A 17 5.71 9.77 9.00
C PHE A 17 6.12 9.64 7.51
N PRO A 18 7.04 10.44 6.99
CA PRO A 18 7.54 10.24 5.63
C PRO A 18 8.23 8.88 5.46
N LEU A 19 9.04 8.46 6.44
CA LEU A 19 9.74 7.18 6.39
C LEU A 19 8.77 5.99 6.38
N ASN A 20 7.76 6.00 7.26
CA ASN A 20 6.71 4.97 7.32
C ASN A 20 5.99 4.86 5.98
N ARG A 21 5.62 5.99 5.39
CA ARG A 21 4.96 6.04 4.08
C ARG A 21 5.88 5.57 2.97
N TRP A 22 7.14 5.98 2.99
CA TRP A 22 8.13 5.54 2.01
C TRP A 22 8.32 4.04 2.04
N LEU A 23 8.51 3.45 3.22
CA LEU A 23 8.62 2.00 3.40
C LEU A 23 7.38 1.26 2.87
N HIS A 24 6.19 1.77 3.15
CA HIS A 24 4.94 1.21 2.65
C HIS A 24 4.90 1.19 1.11
N ILE A 25 5.27 2.29 0.47
CA ILE A 25 5.32 2.41 -1.00
C ILE A 25 6.36 1.47 -1.60
N VAL A 26 7.57 1.43 -1.03
CA VAL A 26 8.66 0.57 -1.53
C VAL A 26 8.26 -0.91 -1.44
N CYS A 27 7.72 -1.36 -0.30
CA CYS A 27 7.25 -2.74 -0.15
C CYS A 27 6.12 -3.08 -1.13
N THR A 28 5.19 -2.15 -1.36
CA THR A 28 4.13 -2.34 -2.37
C THR A 28 4.71 -2.47 -3.77
N ALA A 29 5.66 -1.61 -4.15
CA ALA A 29 6.32 -1.66 -5.45
C ALA A 29 7.11 -2.96 -5.64
N LEU A 30 7.81 -3.44 -4.60
CA LEU A 30 8.52 -4.72 -4.64
C LEU A 30 7.58 -5.90 -4.80
N LEU A 31 6.42 -5.91 -4.14
CA LEU A 31 5.44 -6.99 -4.29
C LEU A 31 4.83 -7.00 -5.69
N VAL A 32 4.40 -5.85 -6.21
CA VAL A 32 3.79 -5.75 -7.53
C VAL A 32 4.79 -6.05 -8.62
N GLY A 33 5.95 -5.37 -8.61
CA GLY A 33 7.02 -5.54 -9.57
C GLY A 33 7.63 -6.94 -9.53
N GLY A 34 7.84 -7.48 -8.32
CA GLY A 34 8.34 -8.84 -8.13
C GLY A 34 7.38 -9.91 -8.64
N THR A 35 6.06 -9.74 -8.42
CA THR A 35 5.04 -10.65 -8.97
C THR A 35 5.02 -10.60 -10.49
N LEU A 36 5.07 -9.41 -11.07
CA LEU A 36 5.12 -9.20 -12.51
C LEU A 36 6.39 -9.82 -13.11
N PHE A 37 7.54 -9.59 -12.49
CA PHE A 37 8.82 -10.15 -12.91
C PHE A 37 8.79 -11.69 -12.87
N TYR A 38 8.32 -12.25 -11.76
CA TYR A 38 8.24 -13.69 -11.56
C TYR A 38 7.31 -14.37 -12.58
N GLU A 39 6.20 -13.73 -12.91
CA GLU A 39 5.16 -14.32 -13.78
C GLU A 39 5.44 -14.16 -15.26
N PHE A 40 5.96 -13.00 -15.68
CA PHE A 40 6.07 -12.67 -17.10
C PHE A 40 7.50 -12.71 -17.62
N ILE A 41 8.49 -12.36 -16.80
CA ILE A 41 9.88 -12.26 -17.23
C ILE A 41 10.61 -13.60 -17.05
N ILE A 42 10.53 -14.20 -15.87
CA ILE A 42 11.28 -15.44 -15.58
C ILE A 42 10.94 -16.58 -16.53
N PRO A 43 9.65 -16.91 -16.84
CA PRO A 43 9.33 -18.01 -17.74
C PRO A 43 9.95 -17.84 -19.13
N LYS A 44 9.91 -16.59 -19.66
CA LYS A 44 10.51 -16.29 -20.97
C LYS A 44 12.04 -16.33 -20.95
N ALA A 45 12.65 -15.88 -19.85
CA ALA A 45 14.11 -15.85 -19.73
C ALA A 45 14.75 -17.24 -19.63
N ILE A 46 13.99 -18.27 -19.28
CA ILE A 46 14.49 -19.65 -19.10
C ILE A 46 13.89 -20.62 -20.14
N GLU A 47 13.13 -20.13 -21.10
CA GLU A 47 12.41 -20.95 -22.10
C GLU A 47 13.32 -21.89 -22.88
N ASP A 48 14.50 -21.42 -23.25
CA ASP A 48 15.49 -22.19 -24.03
C ASP A 48 16.35 -23.16 -23.22
N LEU A 49 16.20 -23.17 -21.88
CA LEU A 49 16.98 -24.04 -21.02
C LEU A 49 16.36 -25.45 -20.97
N LYS A 50 17.19 -26.45 -20.67
CA LYS A 50 16.70 -27.81 -20.39
C LYS A 50 15.74 -27.83 -19.23
N GLU A 51 14.70 -28.67 -19.26
CA GLU A 51 13.63 -28.74 -18.25
C GLU A 51 14.17 -28.85 -16.82
N GLU A 52 15.21 -29.68 -16.61
CA GLU A 52 15.84 -29.84 -15.29
C GLU A 52 16.44 -28.52 -14.78
N THR A 53 17.11 -27.77 -15.65
CA THR A 53 17.69 -26.46 -15.32
C THR A 53 16.59 -25.42 -15.06
N GLN A 54 15.52 -25.43 -15.86
CA GLN A 54 14.36 -24.56 -15.63
C GLN A 54 13.76 -24.77 -14.23
N LEU A 55 13.54 -26.04 -13.85
CA LEU A 55 12.98 -26.38 -12.54
C LEU A 55 13.90 -25.96 -11.39
N ALA A 56 15.21 -26.13 -11.55
CA ALA A 56 16.18 -25.69 -10.54
C ALA A 56 16.20 -24.18 -10.36
N VAL A 57 16.21 -23.43 -11.47
CA VAL A 57 16.17 -21.95 -11.46
C VAL A 57 14.85 -21.45 -10.84
N LEU A 58 13.71 -21.96 -11.29
CA LEU A 58 12.39 -21.60 -10.74
C LEU A 58 12.30 -21.90 -9.24
N GLY A 59 12.82 -23.03 -8.79
CA GLY A 59 12.85 -23.39 -7.38
C GLY A 59 13.62 -22.38 -6.53
N ARG A 60 14.81 -21.98 -7.01
CA ARG A 60 15.67 -21.00 -6.32
C ARG A 60 15.05 -19.60 -6.30
N VAL A 61 14.57 -19.13 -7.45
CA VAL A 61 13.91 -17.82 -7.55
C VAL A 61 12.68 -17.76 -6.65
N ARG A 62 11.85 -18.81 -6.64
CA ARG A 62 10.68 -18.93 -5.78
C ARG A 62 11.05 -18.84 -4.29
N TRP A 63 12.12 -19.49 -3.89
CA TRP A 63 12.57 -19.43 -2.49
C TRP A 63 12.94 -18.01 -2.07
N PHE A 64 13.74 -17.29 -2.87
CA PHE A 64 14.10 -15.90 -2.61
C PHE A 64 12.88 -14.97 -2.64
N PHE A 65 12.03 -15.12 -3.65
CA PHE A 65 10.83 -14.31 -3.78
C PHE A 65 9.89 -14.47 -2.59
N ARG A 66 9.76 -15.70 -2.07
CA ARG A 66 8.98 -15.95 -0.85
C ARG A 66 9.52 -15.17 0.35
N GLN A 67 10.82 -15.08 0.54
CA GLN A 67 11.41 -14.30 1.65
C GLN A 67 11.09 -12.82 1.50
N VAL A 68 11.23 -12.28 0.29
CA VAL A 68 10.87 -10.89 -0.02
C VAL A 68 9.39 -10.63 0.25
N VAL A 69 8.50 -11.53 -0.18
CA VAL A 69 7.05 -11.41 0.06
C VAL A 69 6.72 -11.38 1.55
N ILE A 70 7.31 -12.30 2.34
CA ILE A 70 7.08 -12.34 3.80
C ILE A 70 7.57 -11.05 4.46
N LEU A 71 8.77 -10.60 4.14
CA LEU A 71 9.34 -9.36 4.70
C LEU A 71 8.48 -8.14 4.34
N CYS A 72 8.12 -8.00 3.06
CA CYS A 72 7.26 -6.92 2.60
C CYS A 72 5.87 -6.98 3.24
N ALA A 73 5.27 -8.18 3.37
CA ALA A 73 3.97 -8.34 4.01
C ALA A 73 3.98 -7.88 5.47
N LEU A 74 4.98 -8.31 6.25
CA LEU A 74 5.14 -7.87 7.63
C LEU A 74 5.33 -6.34 7.73
N THR A 75 6.19 -5.79 6.88
CA THR A 75 6.42 -4.34 6.81
C THR A 75 5.13 -3.58 6.44
N LEU A 76 4.36 -4.08 5.48
CA LEU A 76 3.08 -3.47 5.07
C LEU A 76 2.04 -3.50 6.19
N VAL A 77 1.94 -4.60 6.94
CA VAL A 77 1.04 -4.67 8.10
C VAL A 77 1.42 -3.63 9.15
N VAL A 78 2.71 -3.55 9.51
CA VAL A 78 3.18 -2.58 10.51
C VAL A 78 2.96 -1.15 10.03
N THR A 79 3.45 -0.81 8.83
CA THR A 79 3.35 0.55 8.28
C THR A 79 1.91 0.96 8.00
N GLY A 80 1.09 0.04 7.54
CA GLY A 80 -0.35 0.23 7.34
C GLY A 80 -1.09 0.50 8.64
N SER A 81 -0.81 -0.28 9.69
CA SER A 81 -1.41 -0.10 11.02
C SER A 81 -1.03 1.26 11.63
N VAL A 82 0.25 1.64 11.55
CA VAL A 82 0.71 2.97 11.98
C VAL A 82 -0.01 4.08 11.23
N SER A 83 -0.10 3.98 9.89
CA SER A 83 -0.79 4.96 9.06
C SER A 83 -2.29 5.03 9.36
N ALA A 84 -2.94 3.89 9.57
CA ALA A 84 -4.37 3.82 9.91
C ALA A 84 -4.64 4.49 11.26
N PHE A 85 -3.82 4.21 12.28
CA PHE A 85 -3.94 4.80 13.59
C PHE A 85 -3.78 6.33 13.58
N GLN A 86 -2.79 6.83 12.82
CA GLN A 86 -2.58 8.27 12.64
C GLN A 86 -3.77 8.96 11.97
N GLN A 87 -4.28 8.36 10.89
CA GLN A 87 -5.41 8.89 10.17
C GLN A 87 -6.69 8.86 11.01
N TRP A 88 -6.89 7.81 11.81
CA TRP A 88 -8.03 7.71 12.70
C TRP A 88 -8.14 8.89 13.65
N ARG A 89 -7.02 9.34 14.23
CA ARG A 89 -6.98 10.51 15.12
C ARG A 89 -7.34 11.81 14.41
N LEU A 90 -6.89 11.98 13.17
CA LEU A 90 -7.16 13.17 12.36
C LEU A 90 -8.60 13.23 11.85
N TYR A 91 -9.23 12.07 11.62
CA TYR A 91 -10.53 11.96 10.95
C TYR A 91 -11.74 11.84 11.89
N THR A 92 -11.58 11.97 13.19
CA THR A 92 -12.71 11.88 14.13
C THR A 92 -13.72 13.03 14.02
N GLY A 93 -13.40 14.13 13.33
CA GLY A 93 -14.29 15.30 13.20
C GLY A 93 -14.85 15.53 11.80
N ILE A 94 -14.00 15.76 10.82
CA ILE A 94 -14.38 16.42 9.56
C ILE A 94 -14.53 15.44 8.37
N PHE A 95 -14.00 14.21 8.46
CA PHE A 95 -13.82 13.35 7.29
C PHE A 95 -14.56 12.00 7.38
N PHE A 96 -15.77 11.99 7.95
CA PHE A 96 -16.53 10.74 8.11
C PHE A 96 -16.76 10.02 6.77
N GLU A 97 -17.06 10.72 5.71
CA GLU A 97 -17.32 10.17 4.37
C GLU A 97 -16.07 9.54 3.74
N THR A 98 -14.87 10.02 4.06
CA THR A 98 -13.63 9.47 3.50
C THR A 98 -13.12 8.23 4.22
N ARG A 99 -13.64 7.91 5.42
CA ARG A 99 -13.25 6.72 6.20
C ARG A 99 -13.49 5.42 5.44
N TRP A 100 -14.58 5.34 4.69
CA TRP A 100 -14.93 4.15 3.92
C TRP A 100 -13.82 3.72 2.96
N TRP A 101 -13.20 4.66 2.28
CA TRP A 101 -12.09 4.39 1.36
C TRP A 101 -10.85 3.83 2.07
N ILE A 102 -10.59 4.27 3.29
CA ILE A 102 -9.48 3.76 4.11
C ILE A 102 -9.78 2.32 4.54
N PHE A 103 -10.99 2.04 5.02
CA PHE A 103 -11.39 0.68 5.38
C PHE A 103 -11.35 -0.26 4.19
N LEU A 104 -11.85 0.18 3.03
CA LEU A 104 -11.81 -0.60 1.80
C LEU A 104 -10.37 -0.91 1.39
N HIS A 105 -9.48 0.08 1.43
CA HIS A 105 -8.05 -0.12 1.15
C HIS A 105 -7.42 -1.14 2.11
N MET A 106 -7.69 -1.01 3.41
CA MET A 106 -7.15 -1.94 4.42
C MET A 106 -7.69 -3.36 4.22
N ALA A 107 -9.00 -3.51 4.02
CA ALA A 107 -9.63 -4.82 3.80
C ALA A 107 -9.08 -5.52 2.55
N LEU A 108 -8.98 -4.79 1.44
CA LEU A 108 -8.40 -5.31 0.19
C LEU A 108 -6.91 -5.62 0.35
N GLY A 109 -6.16 -4.81 1.10
CA GLY A 109 -4.75 -5.04 1.40
C GLY A 109 -4.54 -6.34 2.18
N VAL A 110 -5.31 -6.55 3.26
CA VAL A 110 -5.29 -7.80 4.03
C VAL A 110 -5.69 -8.98 3.16
N PHE A 111 -6.73 -8.84 2.35
CA PHE A 111 -7.16 -9.88 1.42
C PHE A 111 -6.06 -10.24 0.41
N ALA A 112 -5.40 -9.26 -0.19
CA ALA A 112 -4.27 -9.47 -1.10
C ALA A 112 -3.11 -10.22 -0.42
N LEU A 113 -2.79 -9.87 0.84
CA LEU A 113 -1.75 -10.57 1.61
C LEU A 113 -2.14 -12.03 1.87
N LEU A 114 -3.39 -12.30 2.24
CA LEU A 114 -3.89 -13.67 2.44
C LEU A 114 -3.84 -14.50 1.16
N VAL A 115 -4.30 -13.94 0.04
CA VAL A 115 -4.21 -14.61 -1.28
C VAL A 115 -2.75 -14.85 -1.66
N GLY A 116 -1.86 -13.90 -1.43
CA GLY A 116 -0.42 -14.02 -1.67
C GLY A 116 0.21 -15.16 -0.85
N VAL A 117 -0.11 -15.25 0.45
CA VAL A 117 0.35 -16.34 1.32
C VAL A 117 -0.18 -17.69 0.83
N VAL A 118 -1.48 -17.78 0.52
CA VAL A 118 -2.09 -19.02 0.00
C VAL A 118 -1.44 -19.43 -1.32
N ALA A 119 -1.21 -18.47 -2.24
CA ALA A 119 -0.50 -18.72 -3.48
C ALA A 119 0.90 -19.30 -3.22
N MET A 120 1.67 -18.74 -2.28
CA MET A 120 3.01 -19.19 -1.94
C MET A 120 3.05 -20.58 -1.29
N VAL A 121 2.03 -20.92 -0.48
CA VAL A 121 1.94 -22.25 0.16
C VAL A 121 1.52 -23.32 -0.85
N ARG A 122 0.53 -23.03 -1.68
CA ARG A 122 -0.01 -23.99 -2.66
C ARG A 122 0.92 -24.26 -3.83
N THR A 123 1.77 -23.30 -4.21
CA THR A 123 2.71 -23.44 -5.34
C THR A 123 3.96 -24.27 -5.00
N ARG A 124 3.90 -25.20 -4.05
CA ARG A 124 5.02 -26.09 -3.71
C ARG A 124 5.40 -27.02 -4.86
N ALA A 125 4.46 -27.39 -5.73
CA ALA A 125 4.75 -28.19 -6.92
C ALA A 125 5.20 -27.29 -8.08
N PRO A 126 6.25 -27.64 -8.83
CA PRO A 126 6.78 -26.82 -9.93
C PRO A 126 5.79 -26.60 -11.07
N ARG A 127 4.78 -27.46 -11.19
CA ARG A 127 3.74 -27.41 -12.24
C ARG A 127 2.40 -26.80 -11.80
N THR A 128 2.31 -26.21 -10.60
CA THR A 128 1.06 -25.58 -10.18
C THR A 128 0.78 -24.34 -11.03
N PRO A 129 -0.45 -24.19 -11.55
CA PRO A 129 -0.78 -23.05 -12.39
C PRO A 129 -0.56 -21.73 -11.63
N LEU A 130 0.07 -20.77 -12.29
CA LEU A 130 0.36 -19.43 -11.79
C LEU A 130 -0.92 -18.58 -11.58
N THR A 131 -2.10 -19.19 -11.76
CA THR A 131 -3.42 -18.52 -11.69
C THR A 131 -3.60 -17.73 -10.40
N TRP A 132 -3.17 -18.27 -9.24
CA TRP A 132 -3.27 -17.59 -7.96
C TRP A 132 -2.39 -16.33 -7.86
N LEU A 133 -1.21 -16.36 -8.50
CA LEU A 133 -0.34 -15.18 -8.56
C LEU A 133 -0.95 -14.10 -9.46
N ARG A 134 -1.57 -14.49 -10.58
CA ARG A 134 -2.30 -13.55 -11.46
C ARG A 134 -3.46 -12.89 -10.73
N VAL A 135 -4.27 -13.69 -10.04
CA VAL A 135 -5.36 -13.16 -9.22
C VAL A 135 -4.82 -12.19 -8.17
N ASN A 136 -3.76 -12.57 -7.46
CA ASN A 136 -3.14 -11.68 -6.46
C ASN A 136 -2.60 -10.38 -7.09
N PHE A 137 -1.99 -10.47 -8.27
CA PHE A 137 -1.51 -9.29 -9.00
C PHE A 137 -2.65 -8.31 -9.33
N VAL A 138 -3.77 -8.82 -9.86
CA VAL A 138 -4.95 -7.98 -10.13
C VAL A 138 -5.49 -7.33 -8.86
N ILE A 139 -5.57 -8.09 -7.75
CA ILE A 139 -6.01 -7.54 -6.45
C ILE A 139 -5.06 -6.42 -5.99
N LEU A 140 -3.74 -6.61 -6.11
CA LEU A 140 -2.75 -5.59 -5.76
C LEU A 140 -2.91 -4.31 -6.59
N LEU A 141 -3.21 -4.41 -7.89
CA LEU A 141 -3.52 -3.26 -8.74
C LEU A 141 -4.78 -2.53 -8.27
N ILE A 142 -5.82 -3.27 -7.89
CA ILE A 142 -7.05 -2.69 -7.32
C ILE A 142 -6.74 -1.96 -5.99
N VAL A 143 -5.92 -2.54 -5.12
CA VAL A 143 -5.49 -1.90 -3.86
C VAL A 143 -4.78 -0.57 -4.12
N ILE A 144 -3.87 -0.52 -5.11
CA ILE A 144 -3.17 0.71 -5.50
C ILE A 144 -4.17 1.74 -6.02
N PHE A 145 -5.10 1.33 -6.88
CA PHE A 145 -6.12 2.23 -7.43
C PHE A 145 -7.00 2.82 -6.33
N VAL A 146 -7.51 1.99 -5.41
CA VAL A 146 -8.31 2.44 -4.26
C VAL A 146 -7.51 3.41 -3.37
N SER A 147 -6.21 3.16 -3.19
CA SER A 147 -5.32 4.08 -2.46
C SER A 147 -5.21 5.45 -3.13
N ALA A 148 -5.08 5.46 -4.46
CA ALA A 148 -5.02 6.70 -5.25
C ALA A 148 -6.32 7.49 -5.16
N VAL A 149 -7.48 6.82 -5.31
CA VAL A 149 -8.81 7.43 -5.16
C VAL A 149 -8.99 7.99 -3.75
N SER A 150 -8.65 7.22 -2.71
CA SER A 150 -8.71 7.66 -1.31
C SER A 150 -7.89 8.93 -1.06
N ARG A 151 -6.71 9.03 -1.68
CA ARG A 151 -5.87 10.23 -1.58
C ARG A 151 -6.52 11.43 -2.29
N HIS A 152 -7.06 11.23 -3.48
CA HIS A 152 -7.72 12.29 -4.26
C HIS A 152 -8.92 12.87 -3.51
N MET A 153 -9.78 12.01 -2.98
CA MET A 153 -10.97 12.42 -2.19
C MET A 153 -10.57 13.25 -0.97
N ARG A 154 -9.51 12.88 -0.25
CA ARG A 154 -9.00 13.64 0.89
C ARG A 154 -8.50 15.03 0.51
N MET A 155 -7.83 15.16 -0.63
CA MET A 155 -7.38 16.47 -1.13
C MET A 155 -8.57 17.37 -1.47
N MET A 156 -9.59 16.84 -2.13
CA MET A 156 -10.80 17.60 -2.45
C MET A 156 -11.49 18.13 -1.20
N VAL A 157 -11.70 17.25 -0.20
CA VAL A 157 -12.38 17.66 1.05
C VAL A 157 -11.57 18.72 1.79
N ARG A 158 -10.24 18.61 1.83
CA ARG A 158 -9.38 19.61 2.45
C ARG A 158 -9.46 20.96 1.75
N ASN A 159 -9.36 20.97 0.43
CA ASN A 159 -9.44 22.21 -0.34
C ASN A 159 -10.78 22.91 -0.18
N ASN A 160 -11.88 22.15 -0.15
CA ASN A 160 -13.21 22.71 0.11
C ASN A 160 -13.32 23.30 1.54
N ALA A 161 -12.75 22.62 2.54
CA ALA A 161 -12.74 23.11 3.92
C ALA A 161 -11.92 24.41 4.06
N GLU A 162 -10.79 24.52 3.36
CA GLU A 162 -9.97 25.74 3.34
C GLU A 162 -10.71 26.92 2.68
N GLN A 163 -11.46 26.66 1.60
CA GLN A 163 -12.28 27.69 0.93
C GLN A 163 -13.43 28.21 1.81
N LEU A 164 -14.01 27.35 2.64
CA LEU A 164 -15.08 27.74 3.56
C LEU A 164 -14.56 28.54 4.78
N GLN A 165 -13.28 28.49 5.09
CA GLN A 165 -12.64 29.20 6.20
C GLN A 165 -12.07 30.58 5.80
N ILE A 166 -12.11 30.96 4.52
CA ILE A 166 -11.74 32.32 4.10
C ILE A 166 -12.81 33.26 4.68
N PRO A 167 -12.49 34.13 5.67
CA PRO A 167 -13.47 35.06 6.21
C PRO A 167 -13.93 35.96 5.09
N ALA A 168 -15.25 35.96 4.84
CA ALA A 168 -15.90 36.97 4.02
C ALA A 168 -15.74 38.30 4.75
N GLY A 169 -14.66 39.02 4.53
CA GLY A 169 -14.49 40.31 5.18
C GLY A 169 -13.07 40.81 5.33
N GLU A 170 -12.21 40.73 4.30
CA GLU A 170 -11.26 41.82 4.15
C GLU A 170 -11.97 42.95 3.39
N PRO A 171 -12.18 44.14 4.01
CA PRO A 171 -12.66 45.30 3.28
C PRO A 171 -11.65 45.56 2.14
N GLY A 172 -12.16 45.56 0.93
CA GLY A 172 -11.35 45.87 -0.25
C GLY A 172 -10.56 47.17 -0.03
N PRO A 173 -9.38 47.30 -0.67
CA PRO A 173 -8.54 48.51 -0.50
C PRO A 173 -9.41 49.72 -0.75
N ASN A 174 -9.50 50.55 0.30
CA ASN A 174 -10.23 51.80 0.27
C ASN A 174 -9.82 52.59 -0.98
N PRO A 175 -10.73 52.97 -1.87
CA PRO A 175 -10.36 53.82 -2.99
C PRO A 175 -9.78 55.11 -2.41
N SER A 176 -8.49 55.33 -2.66
CA SER A 176 -7.79 56.58 -2.32
C SER A 176 -8.50 57.76 -2.95
N PRO A 177 -8.63 58.86 -2.22
CA PRO A 177 -9.34 60.07 -2.64
C PRO A 177 -8.71 60.75 -3.85
#